data_57555c1fb59b90b6b4ac92d57560c789
#
_entry.id   57555c1fb59b90b6b4ac92d57560c789
#
_cell.length_a   1.000
_cell.length_b   1.000
_cell.length_c   1.000
_cell.angle_alpha   90.00
_cell.angle_beta   90.00
_cell.angle_gamma   90.00
#
_symmetry.space_group_name_H-M   'P 1'
#
loop_
_entity.id
_entity.type
_entity.pdbx_description
1 polymer ?
#
loop_
_entity_poly.entity_id
_entity_poly.type
_entity_poly.pdbx_seq_one_letter_code
_entity_poly.pdbx_strand_id
1 'polypeptide(L)' 'MNVIIQRLNGLWHLIVGSCRIRTPFLETQDRELVIAYARRVYPGAKIFERD' A
#
# COMPACT_ATOMS: atom_id res chain seq x y z
N MET A 1 2.86 4.62 13.29
CA MET A 1 2.11 4.95 12.06
C MET A 1 1.58 3.68 11.42
N ASN A 2 0.36 3.71 10.96
CA ASN A 2 -0.26 2.57 10.27
C ASN A 2 -0.46 2.90 8.81
N VAL A 3 -0.11 1.96 7.94
CA VAL A 3 -0.30 2.08 6.51
C VAL A 3 -1.15 0.91 6.06
N ILE A 4 -2.20 1.18 5.30
CA ILE A 4 -3.09 0.15 4.77
C ILE A 4 -2.83 0.06 3.28
N ILE A 5 -2.64 -1.17 2.79
CA ILE A 5 -2.54 -1.39 1.34
C ILE A 5 -3.89 -1.92 0.87
N GLN A 6 -4.34 -1.43 -0.28
CA GLN A 6 -5.65 -1.80 -0.81
C GLN A 6 -5.63 -1.77 -2.33
N ARG A 7 -6.33 -2.72 -2.95
CA ARG A 7 -6.51 -2.75 -4.40
C ARG A 7 -7.74 -1.91 -4.76
N LEU A 8 -7.52 -0.90 -5.61
CA LEU A 8 -8.59 -0.03 -6.08
C LEU A 8 -8.33 0.35 -7.53
N ASN A 9 -9.35 0.22 -8.37
CA ASN A 9 -9.29 0.69 -9.75
C ASN A 9 -8.08 0.16 -10.52
N GLY A 10 -7.77 -1.11 -10.33
CA GLY A 10 -6.69 -1.77 -11.05
C GLY A 10 -5.29 -1.53 -10.51
N LEU A 11 -5.16 -0.76 -9.45
CA LEU A 11 -3.86 -0.46 -8.85
C LEU A 11 -3.88 -0.66 -7.35
N TRP A 12 -2.71 -0.97 -6.79
CA TRP A 12 -2.54 -0.95 -5.35
C TRP A 12 -2.43 0.51 -4.87
N HIS A 13 -3.02 0.78 -3.72
CA HIS A 13 -2.95 2.09 -3.07
C HIS A 13 -2.44 1.94 -1.64
N LEU A 14 -1.80 3.00 -1.15
CA LEU A 14 -1.44 3.11 0.26
C LEU A 14 -2.40 4.09 0.90
N ILE A 15 -2.94 3.71 2.06
CA ILE A 15 -3.82 4.58 2.82
C ILE A 15 -3.11 4.95 4.11
N VAL A 16 -2.80 6.23 4.26
CA VAL A 16 -2.11 6.76 5.43
C VAL A 16 -3.01 7.81 6.04
N GLY A 17 -3.63 7.47 7.17
CA GLY A 17 -4.64 8.33 7.77
C GLY A 17 -5.81 8.49 6.82
N SER A 18 -6.13 9.72 6.44
CA SER A 18 -7.19 10.01 5.49
C SER A 18 -6.68 10.18 4.06
N CYS A 19 -5.39 10.00 3.84
CA CYS A 19 -4.79 10.19 2.52
C CYS A 19 -4.69 8.86 1.78
N ARG A 20 -5.04 8.87 0.50
CA ARG A 20 -4.92 7.71 -0.38
C ARG A 20 -3.86 8.01 -1.42
N ILE A 21 -2.83 7.18 -1.46
CA ILE A 21 -1.69 7.39 -2.34
C ILE A 21 -1.67 6.26 -3.37
N ARG A 22 -1.67 6.61 -4.65
CA ARG A 22 -1.59 5.63 -5.72
C ARG A 22 -0.15 5.14 -5.86
N THR A 23 0.01 3.81 -5.95
CA THR A 23 1.32 3.20 -6.20
C THR A 23 1.44 2.86 -7.68
N PRO A 24 2.66 2.60 -8.17
CA PRO A 24 2.85 2.16 -9.55
C PRO A 24 2.60 0.66 -9.75
N PHE A 25 2.08 -0.04 -8.76
CA PHE A 25 1.87 -1.49 -8.84
C PHE A 25 0.44 -1.81 -9.27
N LEU A 26 0.33 -2.69 -10.27
CA LEU A 26 -0.97 -3.18 -10.73
C LEU A 26 -1.56 -4.12 -9.68
N GLU A 27 -2.88 -4.18 -9.61
CA GLU A 27 -3.55 -5.02 -8.62
C GLU A 27 -3.28 -6.51 -8.83
N THR A 28 -2.80 -6.91 -10.03
CA THR A 28 -2.41 -8.28 -10.31
C THR A 28 -1.03 -8.62 -9.79
N GLN A 29 -0.25 -7.63 -9.35
CA GLN A 29 1.07 -7.87 -8.80
C GLN A 29 0.97 -8.30 -7.34
N ASP A 30 2.01 -9.01 -6.89
CA ASP A 30 2.02 -9.60 -5.55
C ASP A 30 2.01 -8.51 -4.48
N ARG A 31 1.24 -8.76 -3.42
CA ARG A 31 1.16 -7.85 -2.27
C ARG A 31 2.53 -7.61 -1.64
N GLU A 32 3.44 -8.59 -1.72
CA GLU A 32 4.77 -8.46 -1.12
C GLU A 32 5.56 -7.30 -1.73
N LEU A 33 5.35 -7.03 -3.01
CA LEU A 33 6.00 -5.90 -3.67
C LEU A 33 5.49 -4.58 -3.09
N VAL A 34 4.19 -4.50 -2.85
CA VAL A 34 3.57 -3.30 -2.30
C VAL A 34 4.00 -3.09 -0.86
N ILE A 35 4.09 -4.17 -0.07
CA ILE A 35 4.53 -4.09 1.31
C ILE A 35 5.97 -3.58 1.37
N ALA A 36 6.85 -4.09 0.52
CA ALA A 36 8.24 -3.65 0.48
C ALA A 36 8.31 -2.17 0.10
N TYR A 37 7.49 -1.75 -0.86
CA TYR A 37 7.42 -0.36 -1.27
C TYR A 37 6.96 0.53 -0.11
N ALA A 38 5.91 0.10 0.60
CA ALA A 38 5.40 0.86 1.74
C ALA A 38 6.44 1.00 2.85
N ARG A 39 7.20 -0.05 3.10
CA ARG A 39 8.26 -0.01 4.12
C ARG A 39 9.39 0.91 3.73
N ARG A 40 9.64 1.07 2.43
CA ARG A 40 10.66 1.98 1.94
C ARG A 40 10.21 3.44 2.12
N VAL A 41 8.95 3.71 1.79
CA VAL A 41 8.41 5.08 1.85
C VAL A 41 8.11 5.48 3.29
N TYR A 42 7.63 4.56 4.11
CA TYR A 42 7.28 4.81 5.51
C TYR A 42 8.00 3.82 6.42
N PRO A 43 9.30 4.02 6.67
CA PRO A 43 10.06 3.14 7.55
C PRO A 43 9.46 3.08 8.95
N GLY A 44 9.32 1.88 9.49
CA GLY A 44 8.78 1.70 10.83
C GLY A 44 7.28 1.67 10.91
N ALA A 45 6.58 1.86 9.80
CA ALA A 45 5.12 1.79 9.81
C ALA A 45 4.64 0.34 9.92
N LYS A 46 3.49 0.16 10.56
CA LYS A 46 2.80 -1.13 10.55
C LYS A 46 1.97 -1.20 9.28
N ILE A 47 2.08 -2.31 8.56
CA ILE A 47 1.42 -2.47 7.27
C ILE A 47 0.26 -3.42 7.42
N PHE A 48 -0.92 -2.99 6.97
CA PHE A 48 -2.14 -3.82 6.98
C PHE A 48 -2.68 -3.92 5.57
N GLU A 49 -3.40 -4.99 5.29
CA GLU A 49 -4.04 -5.18 4.00
C GLU A 49 -5.55 -5.07 4.19
N ARG A 50 -6.21 -4.37 3.27
CA ARG A 50 -7.67 -4.25 3.23
C ARG A 50 -8.14 -4.73 1.87
N ASP A 51 -9.22 -5.49 1.88
CA ASP A 51 -9.86 -5.92 0.63
C ASP A 51 -10.76 -4.85 0.05
#